data_8e56d049b30b90e84024b54e86e620e0
#
_entry.id   8e56d049b30b90e84024b54e86e620e0
#
_cell.length_a   1.000
_cell.length_b   1.000
_cell.length_c   1.000
_cell.angle_alpha   90.00
_cell.angle_beta   90.00
_cell.angle_gamma   90.00
#
_symmetry.space_group_name_H-M   'P 1'
#
loop_
_entity.id
_entity.type
_entity.pdbx_description
1 polymer ?
#
loop_
_entity_poly.entity_id
_entity_poly.type
_entity_poly.pdbx_seq_one_letter_code
_entity_poly.pdbx_strand_id
1 'polypeptide(L)'
;MAEDNRNKPLYMISVAAELTGMHPQTLRVYESKGLVNPQRSGGNTRLYSRADIERLELINQLTDEGINLAGVVRILDMKERAEERERENEKLRARVRQLEDELHEYKMQKKITALAPRDGSVNPEQVMRKLLGAGRDL
;
A
#
# COMPACT_ATOMS: atom_id res chain seq x y z
N MET A 1 -10.71 2.08 4.41
CA MET A 1 -12.07 2.12 4.01
C MET A 1 -12.33 2.04 2.52
N ALA A 2 -11.71 2.83 1.65
CA ALA A 2 -11.82 2.62 0.20
C ALA A 2 -11.16 1.32 -0.27
N GLU A 3 -10.16 0.81 0.45
CA GLU A 3 -9.47 -0.44 0.14
C GLU A 3 -10.34 -1.68 0.41
N ASP A 4 -11.15 -1.66 1.45
CA ASP A 4 -12.07 -2.75 1.77
C ASP A 4 -13.12 -2.96 0.69
N ASN A 5 -13.52 -1.90 0.00
CA ASN A 5 -14.52 -1.98 -1.07
C ASN A 5 -13.99 -2.64 -2.35
N ARG A 6 -12.70 -2.54 -2.62
CA ARG A 6 -12.09 -3.11 -3.83
C ARG A 6 -11.99 -4.63 -3.77
N ASN A 7 -11.84 -5.19 -2.59
CA ASN A 7 -11.70 -6.64 -2.40
C ASN A 7 -13.02 -7.34 -2.07
N LYS A 8 -14.11 -6.59 -2.02
CA LYS A 8 -15.42 -7.13 -1.70
C LYS A 8 -15.97 -7.98 -2.85
N PRO A 9 -16.38 -9.23 -2.61
CA PRO A 9 -16.92 -10.10 -3.67
C PRO A 9 -18.35 -9.67 -4.04
N LEU A 10 -18.49 -8.97 -5.15
CA LEU A 10 -19.75 -8.32 -5.55
C LEU A 10 -20.33 -8.87 -6.85
N TYR A 11 -19.50 -9.32 -7.79
CA TYR A 11 -19.93 -9.58 -9.16
C TYR A 11 -19.93 -11.06 -9.49
N MET A 12 -21.08 -11.56 -9.97
CA MET A 12 -21.17 -12.91 -10.55
C MET A 12 -20.41 -12.95 -11.87
N ILE A 13 -20.06 -14.16 -12.33
CA ILE A 13 -19.27 -14.35 -13.56
C ILE A 13 -19.93 -13.71 -14.79
N SER A 14 -21.24 -13.74 -14.90
CA SER A 14 -21.96 -13.13 -16.02
C SER A 14 -21.76 -11.61 -16.05
N VAL A 15 -21.80 -10.96 -14.89
CA VAL A 15 -21.57 -9.52 -14.76
C VAL A 15 -20.09 -9.18 -14.99
N ALA A 16 -19.19 -9.97 -14.42
CA ALA A 16 -17.76 -9.80 -14.62
C ALA A 16 -17.38 -9.93 -16.11
N ALA A 17 -17.94 -10.89 -16.80
CA ALA A 17 -17.75 -11.08 -18.23
C ALA A 17 -18.23 -9.86 -19.03
N GLU A 18 -19.39 -9.34 -18.68
CA GLU A 18 -19.96 -8.15 -19.33
C GLU A 18 -19.10 -6.91 -19.09
N LEU A 19 -18.65 -6.67 -17.85
CA LEU A 19 -17.83 -5.53 -17.48
C LEU A 19 -16.45 -5.54 -18.15
N THR A 20 -15.88 -6.73 -18.35
CA THR A 20 -14.54 -6.88 -18.93
C THR A 20 -14.56 -7.10 -20.44
N GLY A 21 -15.74 -7.35 -21.02
CA GLY A 21 -15.85 -7.69 -22.43
C GLY A 21 -15.31 -9.08 -22.78
N MET A 22 -15.14 -9.94 -21.78
CA MET A 22 -14.64 -11.30 -21.95
C MET A 22 -15.75 -12.33 -21.92
N HIS A 23 -15.55 -13.46 -22.60
CA HIS A 23 -16.46 -14.59 -22.51
C HIS A 23 -16.35 -15.24 -21.11
N PRO A 24 -17.47 -15.69 -20.50
CA PRO A 24 -17.41 -16.37 -19.20
C PRO A 24 -16.45 -17.57 -19.17
N GLN A 25 -16.36 -18.31 -20.27
CA GLN A 25 -15.41 -19.43 -20.36
C GLN A 25 -13.96 -18.97 -20.27
N THR A 26 -13.64 -17.81 -20.81
CA THR A 26 -12.30 -17.21 -20.69
C THR A 26 -11.96 -16.93 -19.21
N LEU A 27 -12.93 -16.43 -18.46
CA LEU A 27 -12.76 -16.18 -17.02
C LEU A 27 -12.50 -17.47 -16.25
N ARG A 28 -13.18 -18.55 -16.59
CA ARG A 28 -12.96 -19.87 -15.98
C ARG A 28 -11.58 -20.41 -16.30
N VAL A 29 -11.11 -20.23 -17.53
CA VAL A 29 -9.76 -20.64 -17.95
C VAL A 29 -8.70 -19.85 -17.18
N TYR A 30 -8.88 -18.54 -17.03
CA TYR A 30 -7.96 -17.69 -16.29
C TYR A 30 -7.91 -18.05 -14.81
N GLU A 31 -9.05 -18.39 -14.21
CA GLU A 31 -9.09 -18.90 -12.84
C GLU A 31 -8.30 -20.20 -12.71
N SER A 32 -8.48 -21.14 -13.64
CA SER A 32 -7.79 -22.44 -13.63
C SER A 32 -6.26 -22.28 -13.78
N LYS A 33 -5.82 -21.21 -14.45
CA LYS A 33 -4.40 -20.89 -14.62
C LYS A 33 -3.82 -20.02 -13.51
N GLY A 34 -4.64 -19.67 -12.51
CA GLY A 34 -4.21 -18.86 -11.40
C GLY A 34 -4.05 -17.37 -11.71
N LEU A 35 -4.57 -16.90 -12.85
CA LEU A 35 -4.50 -15.49 -13.24
C LEU A 35 -5.46 -14.61 -12.45
N VAL A 36 -6.57 -15.17 -12.02
CA VAL A 36 -7.58 -14.51 -11.18
C VAL A 36 -8.08 -15.52 -10.17
N ASN A 37 -8.46 -15.06 -8.99
CA ASN A 37 -8.92 -15.93 -7.92
C ASN A 37 -10.19 -15.36 -7.28
N PRO A 38 -11.36 -15.55 -7.91
CA PRO A 38 -12.62 -15.07 -7.34
C PRO A 38 -12.96 -15.84 -6.06
N GLN A 39 -13.64 -15.17 -5.15
CA GLN A 39 -14.17 -15.83 -3.96
C GLN A 39 -15.40 -16.66 -4.33
N ARG A 40 -15.72 -17.63 -3.47
CA ARG A 40 -16.92 -18.46 -3.63
C ARG A 40 -17.93 -18.09 -2.55
N SER A 41 -19.21 -17.94 -2.95
CA SER A 41 -20.30 -17.77 -2.00
C SER A 41 -20.59 -19.07 -1.27
N GLY A 42 -21.48 -19.05 -0.27
CA GLY A 42 -21.93 -20.25 0.44
C GLY A 42 -22.54 -21.31 -0.47
N GLY A 43 -23.09 -20.91 -1.62
CA GLY A 43 -23.62 -21.82 -2.65
C GLY A 43 -22.60 -22.20 -3.72
N ASN A 44 -21.32 -21.98 -3.47
CA ASN A 44 -20.21 -22.29 -4.38
C ASN A 44 -20.24 -21.49 -5.70
N THR A 45 -20.88 -20.33 -5.71
CA THR A 45 -20.91 -19.43 -6.86
C THR A 45 -19.68 -18.51 -6.85
N ARG A 46 -19.05 -18.33 -8.03
CA ARG A 46 -17.92 -17.40 -8.18
C ARG A 46 -18.39 -15.97 -7.99
N LEU A 47 -17.66 -15.22 -7.16
CA LEU A 47 -17.89 -13.79 -6.94
C LEU A 47 -16.58 -13.03 -7.13
N TYR A 48 -16.60 -12.12 -8.08
CA TYR A 48 -15.46 -11.30 -8.45
C TYR A 48 -15.52 -9.98 -7.71
N SER A 49 -14.37 -9.54 -7.20
CA SER A 49 -14.23 -8.22 -6.60
C SER A 49 -13.92 -7.19 -7.68
N ARG A 50 -13.98 -5.92 -7.30
CA ARG A 50 -13.55 -4.84 -8.19
C ARG A 50 -12.07 -4.96 -8.55
N ALA A 51 -11.24 -5.38 -7.61
CA ALA A 51 -9.83 -5.65 -7.86
C ALA A 51 -9.65 -6.76 -8.90
N ASP A 52 -10.48 -7.81 -8.84
CA ASP A 52 -10.49 -8.88 -9.85
C ASP A 52 -10.87 -8.36 -11.23
N ILE A 53 -11.87 -7.48 -11.30
CA ILE A 53 -12.28 -6.85 -12.57
C ILE A 53 -11.13 -6.03 -13.16
N GLU A 54 -10.48 -5.21 -12.36
CA GLU A 54 -9.33 -4.40 -12.80
C GLU A 54 -8.18 -5.30 -13.29
N ARG A 55 -7.94 -6.40 -12.60
CA ARG A 55 -6.93 -7.39 -12.99
C ARG A 55 -7.26 -8.03 -14.34
N LEU A 56 -8.50 -8.40 -14.55
CA LEU A 56 -8.98 -8.96 -15.82
C LEU A 56 -8.88 -7.96 -16.96
N GLU A 57 -9.19 -6.69 -16.70
CA GLU A 57 -9.05 -5.62 -17.69
C GLU A 57 -7.58 -5.44 -18.11
N LEU A 58 -6.66 -5.51 -17.15
CA LEU A 58 -5.22 -5.46 -17.42
C LEU A 58 -4.77 -6.67 -18.25
N ILE A 59 -5.24 -7.87 -17.92
CA ILE A 59 -4.95 -9.08 -18.69
C ILE A 59 -5.43 -8.91 -20.13
N ASN A 60 -6.64 -8.41 -20.31
CA ASN A 60 -7.22 -8.15 -21.63
C ASN A 60 -6.38 -7.15 -22.43
N GLN A 61 -5.96 -6.06 -21.80
CA GLN A 61 -5.10 -5.07 -22.42
C GLN A 61 -3.77 -5.67 -22.89
N LEU A 62 -3.14 -6.48 -22.04
CA LEU A 62 -1.85 -7.11 -22.36
C LEU A 62 -2.00 -8.13 -23.51
N THR A 63 -3.07 -8.91 -23.52
CA THR A 63 -3.33 -9.87 -24.59
C THR A 63 -3.64 -9.16 -25.92
N ASP A 64 -4.36 -8.04 -25.86
CA ASP A 64 -4.64 -7.22 -27.04
C ASP A 64 -3.37 -6.61 -27.62
N GLU A 65 -2.38 -6.33 -26.79
CA GLU A 65 -1.06 -5.85 -27.22
C GLU A 65 -0.17 -6.95 -27.79
N GLY A 66 -0.68 -8.18 -27.83
CA GLY A 66 0.03 -9.31 -28.40
C GLY A 66 0.90 -10.11 -27.41
N ILE A 67 0.76 -9.84 -26.12
CA ILE A 67 1.51 -10.60 -25.10
C ILE A 67 0.78 -11.91 -24.84
N ASN A 68 1.51 -13.02 -24.90
CA ASN A 68 0.93 -14.34 -24.64
C ASN A 68 0.68 -14.55 -23.12
N LEU A 69 -0.06 -15.59 -22.77
CA LEU A 69 -0.46 -15.83 -21.38
C LEU A 69 0.73 -16.03 -20.46
N ALA A 70 1.80 -16.67 -20.92
CA ALA A 70 3.02 -16.84 -20.13
C ALA A 70 3.65 -15.49 -19.78
N GLY A 71 3.69 -14.57 -20.74
CA GLY A 71 4.15 -13.20 -20.54
C GLY A 71 3.25 -12.41 -19.60
N VAL A 72 1.94 -12.58 -19.73
CA VAL A 72 0.95 -11.94 -18.85
C VAL A 72 1.16 -12.39 -17.40
N VAL A 73 1.32 -13.70 -17.16
CA VAL A 73 1.58 -14.24 -15.82
C VAL A 73 2.83 -13.60 -15.23
N ARG A 74 3.90 -13.50 -16.02
CA ARG A 74 5.14 -12.88 -15.58
C ARG A 74 4.99 -11.41 -15.25
N ILE A 75 4.26 -10.66 -16.07
CA ILE A 75 4.01 -9.23 -15.84
C ILE A 75 3.20 -9.03 -14.57
N LEU A 76 2.16 -9.83 -14.35
CA LEU A 76 1.34 -9.76 -13.14
C LEU A 76 2.16 -10.05 -11.87
N ASP A 77 3.04 -11.07 -11.94
CA ASP A 77 3.94 -11.39 -10.84
C ASP A 77 4.90 -10.24 -10.54
N MET A 78 5.49 -9.66 -11.58
CA MET A 78 6.38 -8.51 -11.43
C MET A 78 5.67 -7.30 -10.85
N LYS A 79 4.43 -7.06 -11.26
CA LYS A 79 3.58 -5.97 -10.74
C LYS A 79 3.31 -6.15 -9.25
N GLU A 80 2.93 -7.37 -8.84
CA GLU A 80 2.68 -7.70 -7.44
C GLU A 80 3.92 -7.49 -6.58
N ARG A 81 5.07 -7.93 -7.07
CA ARG A 81 6.35 -7.73 -6.38
C ARG A 81 6.73 -6.26 -6.27
N ALA A 82 6.47 -5.47 -7.31
CA ALA A 82 6.74 -4.04 -7.30
C ALA A 82 5.85 -3.32 -6.28
N GLU A 83 4.57 -3.67 -6.23
CA GLU A 83 3.62 -3.11 -5.27
C GLU A 83 4.00 -3.46 -3.83
N GLU A 84 4.43 -4.70 -3.60
CA GLU A 84 4.90 -5.16 -2.29
C GLU A 84 6.16 -4.40 -1.85
N ARG A 85 7.11 -4.23 -2.76
CA ARG A 85 8.32 -3.43 -2.50
C ARG A 85 8.00 -1.99 -2.18
N GLU A 86 7.02 -1.41 -2.88
CA GLU A 86 6.60 -0.04 -2.62
C GLU A 86 5.98 0.09 -1.22
N ARG A 87 5.14 -0.86 -0.82
CA ARG A 87 4.57 -0.88 0.54
C ARG A 87 5.66 -1.00 1.60
N GLU A 88 6.62 -1.89 1.38
CA GLU A 88 7.77 -2.07 2.28
C GLU A 88 8.62 -0.80 2.35
N ASN A 89 8.86 -0.19 1.20
CA ASN A 89 9.62 1.05 1.09
C ASN A 89 8.95 2.20 1.87
N GLU A 90 7.63 2.32 1.78
CA GLU A 90 6.87 3.31 2.56
C GLU A 90 6.99 3.08 4.06
N LYS A 91 6.93 1.82 4.50
CA LYS A 91 7.13 1.45 5.91
C LYS A 91 8.52 1.85 6.39
N LEU A 92 9.53 1.56 5.59
CA LEU A 92 10.92 1.90 5.92
C LEU A 92 11.11 3.42 5.96
N ARG A 93 10.53 4.16 5.03
CA ARG A 93 10.57 5.63 5.03
C ARG A 93 9.91 6.21 6.28
N ALA A 94 8.77 5.66 6.67
CA ALA A 94 8.08 6.07 7.90
C ALA A 94 8.94 5.78 9.13
N ARG A 95 9.61 4.63 9.16
CA ARG A 95 10.51 4.26 10.26
C ARG A 95 11.73 5.17 10.31
N VAL A 96 12.29 5.52 9.16
CA VAL A 96 13.41 6.47 9.08
C VAL A 96 12.99 7.83 9.63
N ARG A 97 11.84 8.36 9.23
CA ARG A 97 11.32 9.62 9.78
C ARG A 97 11.15 9.57 11.29
N GLN A 98 10.62 8.47 11.80
CA GLN A 98 10.44 8.27 13.24
C GLN A 98 11.79 8.28 13.97
N LEU A 99 12.77 7.57 13.43
CA LEU A 99 14.11 7.51 14.02
C LEU A 99 14.83 8.86 13.96
N GLU A 100 14.64 9.61 12.88
CA GLU A 100 15.17 10.97 12.75
C GLU A 100 14.57 11.90 13.81
N ASP A 101 13.27 11.81 14.05
CA ASP A 101 12.57 12.58 15.07
C ASP A 101 13.06 12.21 16.48
N GLU A 102 13.18 10.91 16.76
CA GLU A 102 13.72 10.43 18.05
C GLU A 102 15.16 10.90 18.27
N LEU A 103 15.98 10.87 17.22
CA LEU A 103 17.35 11.33 17.28
C LEU A 103 17.40 12.84 17.53
N HIS A 104 16.53 13.60 16.86
CA HIS A 104 16.44 15.04 17.06
C HIS A 104 16.06 15.37 18.50
N GLU A 105 15.05 14.71 19.06
CA GLU A 105 14.64 14.87 20.45
C GLU A 105 15.76 14.52 21.43
N TYR A 106 16.47 13.42 21.17
CA TYR A 106 17.60 13.01 22.00
C TYR A 106 18.71 14.04 21.99
N LYS A 107 19.06 14.58 20.81
CA LYS A 107 20.10 15.63 20.69
C LYS A 107 19.68 16.92 21.39
N MET A 108 18.42 17.31 21.28
CA MET A 108 17.88 18.50 21.95
C MET A 108 17.89 18.32 23.47
N GLN A 109 17.46 17.16 23.97
CA GLN A 109 17.46 16.85 25.40
C GLN A 109 18.90 16.86 25.97
N LYS A 110 19.84 16.31 25.21
CA LYS A 110 21.25 16.30 25.57
C LYS A 110 21.83 17.72 25.64
N LYS A 111 21.46 18.60 24.70
CA LYS A 111 21.83 20.03 24.71
C LYS A 111 21.25 20.74 25.92
N ILE A 112 19.99 20.53 26.24
CA ILE A 112 19.29 21.11 27.37
C ILE A 112 19.95 20.70 28.66
N THR A 113 20.29 19.42 28.83
CA THR A 113 20.99 18.90 30.00
C THR A 113 22.38 19.50 30.17
N ALA A 114 23.10 19.71 29.06
CA ALA A 114 24.41 20.32 29.05
C ALA A 114 24.39 21.82 29.41
N LEU A 115 23.30 22.52 29.06
CA LEU A 115 23.12 23.96 29.31
C LEU A 115 22.47 24.26 30.67
N ALA A 116 21.80 23.27 31.28
CA ALA A 116 21.11 23.44 32.56
C ALA A 116 22.15 23.60 33.70
N PRO A 117 22.00 24.63 34.57
CA PRO A 117 22.85 24.75 35.75
C PRO A 117 22.68 23.55 36.69
N ARG A 118 23.79 23.11 37.31
CA ARG A 118 23.79 21.95 38.22
C ARG A 118 23.01 22.19 39.52
N ASP A 119 22.69 23.44 39.82
CA ASP A 119 21.95 23.84 41.03
C ASP A 119 20.44 23.75 40.88
N GLY A 120 19.93 23.36 39.69
CA GLY A 120 18.49 23.24 39.43
C GLY A 120 17.77 24.56 39.30
N SER A 121 18.46 25.68 39.12
CA SER A 121 17.89 27.04 39.07
C SER A 121 17.13 27.34 37.78
N VAL A 122 17.20 26.45 36.76
CA VAL A 122 16.53 26.62 35.47
C VAL A 122 15.70 25.39 35.15
N ASN A 123 14.40 25.60 34.83
CA ASN A 123 13.49 24.56 34.41
C ASN A 123 13.85 24.14 32.98
N PRO A 124 14.05 22.81 32.70
CA PRO A 124 14.32 22.30 31.33
C PRO A 124 13.28 22.71 30.30
N GLU A 125 11.99 22.81 30.69
CA GLU A 125 10.92 23.24 29.79
C GLU A 125 11.09 24.69 29.34
N GLN A 126 11.58 25.58 30.22
CA GLN A 126 11.84 26.98 29.87
C GLN A 126 12.98 27.11 28.88
N VAL A 127 14.03 26.32 29.06
CA VAL A 127 15.16 26.27 28.11
C VAL A 127 14.68 25.76 26.75
N MET A 128 13.85 24.72 26.72
CA MET A 128 13.29 24.19 25.51
C MET A 128 12.43 25.22 24.78
N ARG A 129 11.60 25.97 25.49
CA ARG A 129 10.77 27.04 24.89
C ARG A 129 11.62 28.13 24.26
N LYS A 130 12.72 28.53 24.89
CA LYS A 130 13.65 29.52 24.34
C LYS A 130 14.32 29.02 23.04
N LEU A 131 14.75 27.75 23.03
CA LEU A 131 15.39 27.16 21.85
C LEU A 131 14.43 27.00 20.69
N LEU A 132 13.16 26.60 20.95
CA LEU A 132 12.12 26.46 19.93
C LEU A 132 11.54 27.81 19.51
N GLY A 133 11.46 28.78 20.42
CA GLY A 133 10.94 30.12 20.12
C GLY A 133 11.88 30.93 19.22
N ALA A 134 13.18 30.69 19.29
CA ALA A 134 14.16 31.39 18.45
C ALA A 134 14.10 31.01 16.97
N GLY A 135 13.45 29.90 16.64
CA GLY A 135 13.25 29.48 15.24
C GLY A 135 11.95 29.99 14.60
N ARG A 136 11.11 30.69 15.34
CA ARG A 136 9.80 31.17 14.83
C ARG A 136 9.81 32.63 14.36
N ASP A 137 10.80 33.38 14.72
CA ASP A 137 10.93 34.81 14.37
C ASP A 137 11.68 35.01 13.05
N LEU A 138 11.88 33.96 12.33
CA LEU A 138 12.40 33.97 10.96
C LEU A 138 11.30 33.65 9.97
#